data_a0d04468a5b0ea2db1629186609d17ee
#
_entry.id   a0d04468a5b0ea2db1629186609d17ee
#
_cell.length_a   1.000
_cell.length_b   1.000
_cell.length_c   1.000
_cell.angle_alpha   90.00
_cell.angle_beta   90.00
_cell.angle_gamma   90.00
#
_symmetry.space_group_name_H-M   'P 1'
#
loop_
_entity.id
_entity.type
_entity.pdbx_description
1 polymer ?
#
loop_
_entity_poly.entity_id
_entity_poly.type
_entity_poly.pdbx_seq_one_letter_code
_entity_poly.pdbx_strand_id
1 'polypeptide(L)'
;MVDVRLDPLHWKSVKAGDEALLENWLVTEGDHVNAGQVLAKASLVHENIDVQAPHAGIVEQIAVAAGERFAPGYILARLANS
;
A
#
# COMPACT_ATOMS: atom_id res chain seq x y z
N MET A 1 -5.97 13.66 -6.56
CA MET A 1 -5.30 12.35 -6.68
C MET A 1 -4.38 12.14 -5.48
N VAL A 2 -4.46 10.97 -4.86
CA VAL A 2 -3.71 10.69 -3.64
C VAL A 2 -2.91 9.41 -3.81
N ASP A 3 -1.65 9.47 -3.43
CA ASP A 3 -0.77 8.32 -3.49
C ASP A 3 -0.90 7.49 -2.20
N VAL A 4 -1.01 6.19 -2.35
CA VAL A 4 -1.02 5.25 -1.24
C VAL A 4 0.37 4.68 -1.06
N ARG A 5 0.93 4.85 0.15
CA ARG A 5 2.26 4.36 0.50
C ARG A 5 2.21 3.73 1.87
N LEU A 6 3.21 2.92 2.18
CA LEU A 6 3.39 2.47 3.56
C LEU A 6 3.80 3.66 4.43
N ASP A 7 3.27 3.68 5.66
CA ASP A 7 3.64 4.69 6.64
C ASP A 7 5.16 4.65 6.86
N PRO A 8 5.84 5.82 6.82
CA PRO A 8 7.29 5.86 7.10
C PRO A 8 7.69 5.21 8.43
N LEU A 9 6.79 5.17 9.39
CA LEU A 9 7.05 4.52 10.69
C LEU A 9 7.35 3.03 10.55
N HIS A 10 6.80 2.37 9.54
CA HIS A 10 7.06 0.96 9.30
C HIS A 10 8.49 0.70 8.83
N TRP A 11 9.17 1.72 8.34
CA TRP A 11 10.51 1.59 7.81
C TRP A 11 11.61 1.95 8.82
N LYS A 12 11.26 2.36 10.04
CA LYS A 12 12.23 2.85 11.02
C LYS A 12 13.25 1.82 11.45
N SER A 13 12.83 0.57 11.59
CA SER A 13 13.70 -0.50 12.03
C SER A 13 14.26 -1.33 10.89
N VAL A 14 14.06 -0.88 9.67
CA VAL A 14 14.46 -1.61 8.47
C VAL A 14 15.81 -1.12 8.01
N LYS A 15 16.68 -2.05 7.65
CA LYS A 15 18.02 -1.71 7.15
C LYS A 15 17.94 -1.20 5.72
N ALA A 16 18.93 -0.41 5.32
CA ALA A 16 19.04 0.06 3.94
C ALA A 16 19.10 -1.16 3.00
N GLY A 17 18.29 -1.13 1.96
CA GLY A 17 18.21 -2.22 1.00
C GLY A 17 17.13 -3.25 1.28
N ASP A 18 16.50 -3.23 2.45
CA ASP A 18 15.36 -4.10 2.71
C ASP A 18 14.15 -3.64 1.92
N GLU A 19 13.35 -4.62 1.49
CA GLU A 19 12.14 -4.38 0.73
C GLU A 19 10.96 -5.09 1.38
N ALA A 20 9.78 -4.51 1.24
CA ALA A 20 8.55 -5.17 1.65
C ALA A 20 8.00 -5.98 0.49
N LEU A 21 7.25 -7.03 0.81
CA LEU A 21 6.55 -7.84 -0.18
C LEU A 21 5.07 -7.51 -0.12
N LEU A 22 4.48 -7.17 -1.26
CA LEU A 22 3.04 -6.99 -1.33
C LEU A 22 2.41 -8.37 -1.51
N GLU A 23 1.76 -8.86 -0.48
CA GLU A 23 1.25 -10.23 -0.48
C GLU A 23 -0.05 -10.36 -1.24
N ASN A 24 -0.97 -9.44 -1.01
CA ASN A 24 -2.32 -9.57 -1.54
C ASN A 24 -3.04 -8.23 -1.57
N TRP A 25 -3.80 -7.98 -2.64
CA TRP A 25 -4.72 -6.85 -2.73
C TRP A 25 -6.13 -7.30 -2.36
N LEU A 26 -6.80 -6.49 -1.53
CA LEU A 26 -8.19 -6.75 -1.12
C LEU A 26 -9.18 -5.97 -1.95
N VAL A 27 -8.70 -5.08 -2.80
CA VAL A 27 -9.52 -4.24 -3.70
C VAL A 27 -8.94 -4.31 -5.11
N THR A 28 -9.72 -3.88 -6.08
CA THR A 28 -9.29 -3.79 -7.48
C THR A 28 -9.43 -2.36 -7.98
N GLU A 29 -8.80 -2.08 -9.13
CA GLU A 29 -8.96 -0.78 -9.77
C GLU A 29 -10.43 -0.54 -10.07
N GLY A 30 -10.90 0.67 -9.75
CA GLY A 30 -12.30 1.05 -9.89
C GLY A 30 -13.13 0.90 -8.62
N ASP A 31 -12.61 0.24 -7.60
CA ASP A 31 -13.34 0.06 -6.35
C ASP A 31 -13.39 1.36 -5.53
N HIS A 32 -14.51 1.58 -4.87
CA HIS A 32 -14.63 2.62 -3.85
C HIS A 32 -14.04 2.15 -2.55
N VAL A 33 -13.31 3.03 -1.87
CA VAL A 33 -12.72 2.73 -0.57
C VAL A 33 -13.02 3.86 0.41
N ASN A 34 -13.03 3.53 1.69
CA ASN A 34 -13.22 4.49 2.77
C ASN A 34 -11.89 4.78 3.44
N ALA A 35 -11.79 5.93 4.10
CA ALA A 35 -10.61 6.26 4.88
C ALA A 35 -10.37 5.18 5.94
N GLY A 36 -9.13 4.70 6.05
CA GLY A 36 -8.76 3.65 7.00
C GLY A 36 -9.08 2.24 6.55
N GLN A 37 -9.75 2.06 5.41
CA GLN A 37 -10.05 0.73 4.88
C GLN A 37 -8.75 0.03 4.47
N VAL A 38 -8.62 -1.25 4.82
CA VAL A 38 -7.46 -2.03 4.42
C VAL A 38 -7.55 -2.35 2.93
N LEU A 39 -6.57 -1.90 2.17
CA LEU A 39 -6.50 -2.08 0.72
C LEU A 39 -5.70 -3.31 0.33
N ALA A 40 -4.67 -3.61 1.10
CA ALA A 40 -3.74 -4.69 0.77
C ALA A 40 -3.05 -5.21 2.02
N LYS A 41 -2.49 -6.39 1.90
CA LYS A 41 -1.63 -6.99 2.92
C LYS A 41 -0.21 -7.02 2.40
N ALA A 42 0.72 -6.61 3.24
CA ALA A 42 2.14 -6.63 2.91
C ALA A 42 2.92 -7.26 4.07
N SER A 43 4.12 -7.72 3.78
CA SER A 43 5.03 -8.16 4.83
C SER A 43 6.35 -7.42 4.72
N LEU A 44 6.89 -7.02 5.86
CA LEU A 44 8.15 -6.30 5.94
C LEU A 44 9.00 -6.99 7.00
N VAL A 45 10.10 -7.59 6.56
CA VAL A 45 10.95 -8.43 7.40
C VAL A 45 10.11 -9.60 7.95
N HIS A 46 9.66 -9.54 9.19
CA HIS A 46 8.83 -10.59 9.79
C HIS A 46 7.47 -10.07 10.25
N GLU A 47 7.11 -8.86 9.83
CA GLU A 47 5.86 -8.25 10.25
C GLU A 47 4.85 -8.22 9.13
N ASN A 48 3.60 -8.50 9.47
CA ASN A 48 2.48 -8.31 8.56
C ASN A 48 1.97 -6.89 8.72
N ILE A 49 1.79 -6.21 7.60
CA ILE A 49 1.37 -4.81 7.58
C ILE A 49 0.10 -4.69 6.76
N ASP A 50 -0.88 -3.98 7.30
CA ASP A 50 -2.08 -3.63 6.56
C ASP A 50 -1.87 -2.28 5.88
N VAL A 51 -2.05 -2.25 4.56
CA VAL A 51 -1.98 -1.00 3.79
C VAL A 51 -3.38 -0.40 3.81
N GLN A 52 -3.53 0.77 4.44
CA GLN A 52 -4.81 1.41 4.62
C GLN A 52 -4.95 2.63 3.71
N ALA A 53 -6.19 2.90 3.31
CA ALA A 53 -6.48 4.10 2.52
C ALA A 53 -6.29 5.35 3.37
N PRO A 54 -5.55 6.36 2.87
CA PRO A 54 -5.37 7.61 3.62
C PRO A 54 -6.65 8.44 3.70
N HIS A 55 -7.54 8.28 2.72
CA HIS A 55 -8.88 8.84 2.78
C HIS A 55 -9.79 8.16 1.74
N ALA A 56 -11.07 8.51 1.75
CA ALA A 56 -12.04 7.91 0.84
C ALA A 56 -11.75 8.30 -0.61
N GLY A 57 -12.05 7.40 -1.53
CA GLY A 57 -11.88 7.65 -2.95
C GLY A 57 -12.12 6.41 -3.78
N ILE A 58 -11.68 6.47 -5.03
CA ILE A 58 -11.76 5.35 -5.96
C ILE A 58 -10.34 4.91 -6.29
N VAL A 59 -10.09 3.61 -6.29
CA VAL A 59 -8.79 3.07 -6.67
C VAL A 59 -8.60 3.30 -8.17
N GLU A 60 -7.77 4.29 -8.50
CA GLU A 60 -7.52 4.68 -9.89
C GLU A 60 -6.49 3.77 -10.55
N GLN A 61 -5.42 3.45 -9.80
CA GLN A 61 -4.33 2.64 -10.33
C GLN A 61 -3.67 1.87 -9.20
N ILE A 62 -3.35 0.61 -9.47
CA ILE A 62 -2.52 -0.23 -8.60
C ILE A 62 -1.14 -0.27 -9.24
N ALA A 63 -0.14 0.30 -8.56
CA ALA A 63 1.20 0.44 -9.10
C ALA A 63 2.10 -0.76 -8.77
N VAL A 64 1.83 -1.46 -7.67
CA VAL A 64 2.59 -2.64 -7.26
C VAL A 64 1.63 -3.82 -7.20
N ALA A 65 1.92 -4.85 -7.98
CA ALA A 65 1.07 -6.03 -8.06
C ALA A 65 1.34 -6.98 -6.89
N ALA A 66 0.37 -7.86 -6.60
CA ALA A 66 0.55 -8.89 -5.60
C ALA A 66 1.73 -9.79 -5.98
N GLY A 67 2.58 -10.09 -5.01
CA GLY A 67 3.80 -10.86 -5.23
C GLY A 67 5.02 -10.03 -5.58
N GLU A 68 4.86 -8.73 -5.81
CA GLU A 68 5.99 -7.84 -6.09
C GLU A 68 6.55 -7.25 -4.80
N ARG A 69 7.83 -6.95 -4.84
CA ARG A 69 8.53 -6.26 -3.74
C ARG A 69 8.60 -4.78 -4.03
N PHE A 70 8.69 -3.99 -2.96
CA PHE A 70 8.81 -2.55 -3.10
C PHE A 70 9.71 -1.98 -2.01
N ALA A 71 10.39 -0.89 -2.36
CA ALA A 71 11.31 -0.19 -1.47
C ALA A 71 10.57 0.93 -0.71
N PRO A 72 11.20 1.50 0.35
CA PRO A 72 10.62 2.65 1.04
C PRO A 72 10.35 3.80 0.08
N GLY A 73 9.19 4.41 0.22
CA GLY A 73 8.81 5.55 -0.59
C GLY A 73 8.10 5.21 -1.89
N TYR A 74 8.00 3.93 -2.23
CA TYR A 74 7.26 3.53 -3.43
C TYR A 74 5.78 3.83 -3.29
N ILE A 75 5.19 4.29 -4.37
CA ILE A 75 3.74 4.46 -4.47
C ILE A 75 3.13 3.10 -4.78
N LEU A 76 2.22 2.64 -3.93
CA LEU A 76 1.57 1.33 -4.10
C LEU A 76 0.34 1.42 -4.97
N ALA A 77 -0.40 2.51 -4.84
CA ALA A 77 -1.62 2.74 -5.59
C ALA A 77 -1.94 4.23 -5.61
N ARG A 78 -2.87 4.61 -6.47
CA ARG A 78 -3.39 5.98 -6.52
C ARG A 78 -4.89 5.96 -6.33
N LEU A 79 -5.37 6.91 -5.54
CA LEU A 79 -6.79 7.10 -5.30
C LEU A 79 -7.24 8.38 -5.97
N ALA A 80 -8.34 8.30 -6.72
CA ALA A 80 -9.02 9.49 -7.22
C ALA A 80 -10.04 9.94 -6.17
N ASN A 81 -10.36 11.23 -6.16
CA ASN A 81 -11.43 11.74 -5.31
C ASN A 81 -12.77 11.18 -5.78
N SER A 82 -13.58 10.78 -4.82
CA SER A 82 -14.93 10.30 -5.13
C SER A 82 -15.94 11.45 -5.20
#